data_cf4ab6005150b4ebd934512ebcc65119
#
_entry.id   cf4ab6005150b4ebd934512ebcc65119
#
_cell.length_a   1.000
_cell.length_b   1.000
_cell.length_c   1.000
_cell.angle_alpha   90.00
_cell.angle_beta   90.00
_cell.angle_gamma   90.00
#
_symmetry.space_group_name_H-M   'P 1'
#
loop_
_entity.id
_entity.type
_entity.pdbx_description
1 polymer ?
#
loop_
_entity_poly.entity_id
_entity_poly.type
_entity_poly.pdbx_seq_one_letter_code
_entity_poly.pdbx_strand_id
1 'polypeptide(L)'
;VVYVKAPTYVPRQDPPSGLAGGKVANVDRVEWVIIPDAQTALNALQAGEIDIFEEIPPDMMTLLKGNAKVGIARLAALQGVMRLNQAIPPFNNAKLRQAILHLVDQEQTLRAYVDDASLYTNCPSFYMCNSPYFTDAGWPKPDAAKAKQLVKESGYDGSPIVLLDATETALHPQTLVVAQAMRDIGLNVDYQAMDWPTLSTRRASK
;
A
#
# COMPACT_ATOMS: atom_id res chain seq x y z
N VAL A 1 19.28 3.79 -14.01
CA VAL A 1 20.37 3.70 -12.99
C VAL A 1 21.09 2.38 -13.19
N VAL A 2 22.41 2.37 -13.09
CA VAL A 2 23.24 1.16 -13.28
C VAL A 2 24.02 0.88 -12.01
N TYR A 3 23.94 -0.35 -11.53
CA TYR A 3 24.74 -0.87 -10.42
C TYR A 3 25.70 -1.94 -10.93
N VAL A 4 26.92 -1.94 -10.44
CA VAL A 4 27.92 -2.96 -10.72
C VAL A 4 28.38 -3.60 -9.41
N LYS A 5 28.81 -4.85 -9.50
CA LYS A 5 29.33 -5.58 -8.35
C LYS A 5 30.56 -4.87 -7.77
N ALA A 6 30.49 -4.55 -6.48
CA ALA A 6 31.60 -3.90 -5.80
C ALA A 6 32.74 -4.91 -5.59
N PRO A 7 33.96 -4.67 -6.13
CA PRO A 7 35.05 -5.64 -6.06
C PRO A 7 35.62 -5.83 -4.65
N THR A 8 35.40 -4.84 -3.78
CA THR A 8 35.91 -4.85 -2.39
C THR A 8 34.87 -5.29 -1.36
N TYR A 9 33.64 -5.56 -1.79
CA TYR A 9 32.60 -5.98 -0.86
C TYR A 9 32.78 -7.45 -0.46
N VAL A 10 32.87 -7.69 0.83
CA VAL A 10 32.93 -9.04 1.40
C VAL A 10 31.61 -9.30 2.11
N PRO A 11 30.79 -10.26 1.64
CA PRO A 11 29.53 -10.61 2.29
C PRO A 11 29.77 -11.08 3.73
N ARG A 12 28.86 -10.71 4.64
CA ARG A 12 28.80 -11.29 5.98
C ARG A 12 28.49 -12.79 5.87
N GLN A 13 28.97 -13.57 6.84
CA GLN A 13 28.75 -15.02 6.88
C GLN A 13 27.40 -15.40 7.54
N ASP A 14 26.72 -14.44 8.19
CA ASP A 14 25.41 -14.68 8.78
C ASP A 14 24.38 -15.06 7.69
N PRO A 15 23.42 -15.94 8.00
CA PRO A 15 22.33 -16.24 7.07
C PRO A 15 21.57 -14.99 6.63
N PRO A 16 21.16 -14.89 5.36
CA PRO A 16 20.29 -13.80 4.89
C PRO A 16 19.00 -13.75 5.69
N SER A 17 18.59 -12.55 6.12
CA SER A 17 17.34 -12.32 6.84
C SER A 17 16.75 -10.98 6.41
N GLY A 18 15.82 -10.97 5.48
CA GLY A 18 15.26 -9.74 4.90
C GLY A 18 16.36 -8.79 4.41
N LEU A 19 16.41 -7.58 4.96
CA LEU A 19 17.45 -6.59 4.66
C LEU A 19 18.75 -6.79 5.47
N ALA A 20 18.77 -7.72 6.44
CA ALA A 20 19.93 -8.04 7.27
C ALA A 20 20.66 -9.32 6.82
N GLY A 21 21.76 -9.65 7.49
CA GLY A 21 22.56 -10.83 7.22
C GLY A 21 23.48 -10.69 6.00
N GLY A 22 24.01 -11.80 5.54
CA GLY A 22 24.89 -11.86 4.38
C GLY A 22 24.13 -11.57 3.08
N LYS A 23 24.75 -10.78 2.22
CA LYS A 23 24.23 -10.47 0.87
C LYS A 23 25.29 -10.88 -0.16
N VAL A 24 24.90 -11.78 -1.04
CA VAL A 24 25.79 -12.25 -2.11
C VAL A 24 25.23 -11.76 -3.44
N ALA A 25 26.01 -10.97 -4.16
CA ALA A 25 25.67 -10.56 -5.51
C ALA A 25 26.03 -11.69 -6.49
N ASN A 26 25.03 -12.32 -7.08
CA ASN A 26 25.18 -13.40 -8.05
C ASN A 26 25.24 -12.91 -9.50
N VAL A 27 25.03 -11.61 -9.72
CA VAL A 27 25.08 -10.94 -11.02
C VAL A 27 26.16 -9.85 -10.98
N ASP A 28 26.78 -9.57 -12.12
CA ASP A 28 27.85 -8.56 -12.20
C ASP A 28 27.31 -7.14 -12.37
N ARG A 29 26.13 -7.02 -12.96
CA ARG A 29 25.51 -5.73 -13.30
C ARG A 29 23.99 -5.81 -13.19
N VAL A 30 23.37 -4.74 -12.68
CA VAL A 30 21.93 -4.52 -12.65
C VAL A 30 21.62 -3.16 -13.28
N GLU A 31 20.75 -3.15 -14.26
CA GLU A 31 20.26 -1.93 -14.90
C GLU A 31 18.78 -1.69 -14.54
N TRP A 32 18.49 -0.57 -13.92
CA TRP A 32 17.11 -0.13 -13.70
C TRP A 32 16.64 0.65 -14.93
N VAL A 33 15.78 0.02 -15.71
CA VAL A 33 15.13 0.61 -16.87
C VAL A 33 13.77 1.15 -16.42
N ILE A 34 13.51 2.43 -16.64
CA ILE A 34 12.23 3.05 -16.29
C ILE A 34 11.30 2.92 -17.48
N ILE A 35 10.24 2.13 -17.33
CA ILE A 35 9.17 1.94 -18.32
C ILE A 35 7.87 2.39 -17.64
N PRO A 36 7.35 3.59 -17.96
CA PRO A 36 6.21 4.16 -17.23
C PRO A 36 4.89 3.40 -17.42
N ASP A 37 4.71 2.76 -18.57
CA ASP A 37 3.50 2.02 -18.92
C ASP A 37 3.66 0.54 -18.54
N ALA A 38 2.76 0.04 -17.69
CA ALA A 38 2.82 -1.33 -17.18
C ALA A 38 2.63 -2.41 -18.27
N GLN A 39 1.79 -2.13 -19.29
CA GLN A 39 1.60 -3.08 -20.40
C GLN A 39 2.87 -3.18 -21.26
N THR A 40 3.54 -2.06 -21.49
CA THR A 40 4.82 -2.04 -22.20
C THR A 40 5.90 -2.79 -21.40
N ALA A 41 5.96 -2.61 -20.08
CA ALA A 41 6.88 -3.34 -19.22
C ALA A 41 6.61 -4.86 -19.22
N LEU A 42 5.33 -5.26 -19.20
CA LEU A 42 4.93 -6.67 -19.30
C LEU A 42 5.34 -7.28 -20.64
N ASN A 43 5.15 -6.56 -21.74
CA ASN A 43 5.55 -7.01 -23.07
C ASN A 43 7.08 -7.16 -23.17
N ALA A 44 7.84 -6.21 -22.63
CA ALA A 44 9.30 -6.26 -22.57
C ALA A 44 9.80 -7.48 -21.76
N LEU A 45 9.14 -7.81 -20.64
CA LEU A 45 9.43 -9.02 -19.86
C LEU A 45 9.17 -10.29 -20.68
N GLN A 46 8.03 -10.37 -21.36
CA GLN A 46 7.67 -11.54 -22.19
C GLN A 46 8.59 -11.70 -23.40
N ALA A 47 9.09 -10.59 -23.96
CA ALA A 47 10.06 -10.57 -25.06
C ALA A 47 11.49 -10.89 -24.61
N GLY A 48 11.78 -10.83 -23.28
CA GLY A 48 13.11 -11.01 -22.73
C GLY A 48 14.01 -9.78 -22.87
N GLU A 49 13.42 -8.61 -23.05
CA GLU A 49 14.13 -7.31 -23.08
C GLU A 49 14.47 -6.82 -21.67
N ILE A 50 13.71 -7.27 -20.68
CA ILE A 50 13.98 -7.11 -19.25
C ILE A 50 13.86 -8.47 -18.56
N ASP A 51 14.61 -8.66 -17.48
CA ASP A 51 14.64 -9.91 -16.70
C ASP A 51 13.67 -9.92 -15.53
N ILE A 52 13.33 -8.74 -15.01
CA ILE A 52 12.49 -8.58 -13.81
C ILE A 52 11.53 -7.41 -14.03
N PHE A 53 10.26 -7.65 -13.74
CA PHE A 53 9.24 -6.61 -13.55
C PHE A 53 8.82 -6.63 -12.08
N GLU A 54 9.21 -5.62 -11.30
CA GLU A 54 9.17 -5.66 -9.83
C GLU A 54 7.75 -5.62 -9.27
N GLU A 55 6.87 -4.78 -9.82
CA GLU A 55 5.49 -4.61 -9.33
C GLU A 55 4.49 -4.76 -10.47
N ILE A 56 4.13 -5.99 -10.79
CA ILE A 56 3.10 -6.26 -11.80
C ILE A 56 1.72 -5.92 -11.22
N PRO A 57 0.92 -5.07 -11.88
CA PRO A 57 -0.48 -4.87 -11.51
C PRO A 57 -1.24 -6.20 -11.42
N PRO A 58 -2.04 -6.43 -10.36
CA PRO A 58 -2.68 -7.72 -10.12
C PRO A 58 -3.55 -8.22 -11.27
N ASP A 59 -4.25 -7.33 -11.96
CA ASP A 59 -5.09 -7.62 -13.14
C ASP A 59 -4.26 -8.16 -14.33
N MET A 60 -3.01 -7.73 -14.46
CA MET A 60 -2.09 -8.19 -15.51
C MET A 60 -1.45 -9.56 -15.19
N MET A 61 -1.47 -10.02 -13.95
CA MET A 61 -0.89 -11.31 -13.58
C MET A 61 -1.54 -12.49 -14.34
N THR A 62 -2.80 -12.35 -14.72
CA THR A 62 -3.51 -13.36 -15.50
C THR A 62 -2.92 -13.55 -16.89
N LEU A 63 -2.31 -12.50 -17.47
CA LEU A 63 -1.66 -12.54 -18.78
C LEU A 63 -0.36 -13.36 -18.79
N LEU A 64 0.19 -13.64 -17.61
CA LEU A 64 1.39 -14.49 -17.44
C LEU A 64 1.06 -15.95 -17.17
N LYS A 65 -0.21 -16.29 -16.90
CA LYS A 65 -0.62 -17.67 -16.66
C LYS A 65 -0.32 -18.52 -17.88
N GLY A 66 0.46 -19.60 -17.67
CA GLY A 66 0.85 -20.52 -18.74
C GLY A 66 2.12 -20.13 -19.53
N ASN A 67 2.72 -18.99 -19.25
CA ASN A 67 4.00 -18.64 -19.84
C ASN A 67 5.14 -19.33 -19.08
N ALA A 68 5.67 -20.43 -19.64
CA ALA A 68 6.74 -21.22 -19.01
C ALA A 68 8.09 -20.46 -18.86
N LYS A 69 8.24 -19.30 -19.50
CA LYS A 69 9.47 -18.49 -19.43
C LYS A 69 9.46 -17.48 -18.30
N VAL A 70 8.29 -17.23 -17.68
CA VAL A 70 8.13 -16.21 -16.65
C VAL A 70 7.68 -16.86 -15.35
N GLY A 71 8.45 -16.65 -14.29
CA GLY A 71 8.09 -17.05 -12.92
C GLY A 71 7.55 -15.86 -12.13
N ILE A 72 6.55 -16.11 -11.28
CA ILE A 72 6.05 -15.11 -10.33
C ILE A 72 6.59 -15.44 -8.95
N ALA A 73 7.34 -14.50 -8.36
CA ALA A 73 7.88 -14.62 -7.01
C ALA A 73 7.25 -13.56 -6.10
N ARG A 74 6.72 -13.98 -4.96
CA ARG A 74 6.27 -13.05 -3.92
C ARG A 74 7.46 -12.73 -3.02
N LEU A 75 8.00 -11.51 -3.12
CA LEU A 75 9.20 -11.11 -2.40
C LEU A 75 8.88 -10.57 -1.00
N ALA A 76 7.84 -9.78 -0.87
CA ALA A 76 7.41 -9.19 0.41
C ALA A 76 5.90 -8.98 0.44
N ALA A 77 5.33 -8.96 1.63
CA ALA A 77 3.99 -8.43 1.84
C ALA A 77 4.10 -6.92 2.08
N LEU A 78 3.23 -6.15 1.43
CA LEU A 78 3.06 -4.73 1.66
C LEU A 78 1.84 -4.49 2.53
N GLN A 79 1.88 -3.44 3.33
CA GLN A 79 0.75 -3.01 4.15
C GLN A 79 0.36 -1.60 3.73
N GLY A 80 -0.88 -1.43 3.27
CA GLY A 80 -1.47 -0.12 3.05
C GLY A 80 -1.78 0.56 4.38
N VAL A 81 -1.46 1.84 4.51
CA VAL A 81 -1.76 2.61 5.72
C VAL A 81 -2.44 3.92 5.37
N MET A 82 -3.54 4.23 6.06
CA MET A 82 -4.15 5.55 6.05
C MET A 82 -3.58 6.36 7.22
N ARG A 83 -2.90 7.46 6.91
CA ARG A 83 -2.31 8.33 7.92
C ARG A 83 -3.18 9.54 8.20
N LEU A 84 -3.68 9.65 9.42
CA LEU A 84 -4.45 10.80 9.89
C LEU A 84 -3.51 11.86 10.46
N ASN A 85 -3.70 13.13 10.08
CA ASN A 85 -2.97 14.23 10.71
C ASN A 85 -3.58 14.54 12.08
N GLN A 86 -2.95 14.03 13.13
CA GLN A 86 -3.44 14.17 14.51
C GLN A 86 -3.12 15.53 15.14
N ALA A 87 -2.32 16.35 14.50
CA ALA A 87 -1.87 17.64 15.03
C ALA A 87 -2.91 18.75 14.81
N ILE A 88 -3.79 18.60 13.83
CA ILE A 88 -4.77 19.62 13.44
C ILE A 88 -6.20 19.07 13.41
N PRO A 89 -7.23 19.93 13.53
CA PRO A 89 -8.62 19.52 13.28
C PRO A 89 -8.82 18.97 11.86
N PRO A 90 -9.76 18.04 11.68
CA PRO A 90 -10.62 17.49 12.72
C PRO A 90 -10.01 16.25 13.41
N PHE A 91 -8.87 15.74 12.95
CA PHE A 91 -8.28 14.49 13.47
C PHE A 91 -7.45 14.65 14.73
N ASN A 92 -7.30 15.85 15.31
CA ASN A 92 -6.87 16.03 16.69
C ASN A 92 -7.90 15.44 17.70
N ASN A 93 -9.14 15.22 17.28
CA ASN A 93 -10.19 14.59 18.08
C ASN A 93 -10.06 13.05 18.05
N ALA A 94 -9.90 12.44 19.23
CA ALA A 94 -9.71 10.99 19.36
C ALA A 94 -10.95 10.19 18.90
N LYS A 95 -12.18 10.68 19.18
CA LYS A 95 -13.41 9.98 18.78
C LYS A 95 -13.54 9.90 17.23
N LEU A 96 -13.12 10.97 16.55
CA LEU A 96 -13.14 10.96 15.09
C LEU A 96 -12.14 9.96 14.51
N ARG A 97 -10.94 9.85 15.11
CA ARG A 97 -9.98 8.82 14.72
C ARG A 97 -10.50 7.40 14.98
N GLN A 98 -11.18 7.20 16.13
CA GLN A 98 -11.83 5.93 16.44
C GLN A 98 -12.96 5.60 15.45
N ALA A 99 -13.71 6.60 14.97
CA ALA A 99 -14.70 6.40 13.93
C ALA A 99 -14.07 5.81 12.65
N ILE A 100 -12.90 6.32 12.24
CA ILE A 100 -12.19 5.78 11.08
C ILE A 100 -11.76 4.32 11.30
N LEU A 101 -11.32 3.95 12.50
CA LEU A 101 -10.95 2.55 12.81
C LEU A 101 -12.15 1.59 12.70
N HIS A 102 -13.35 2.03 13.06
CA HIS A 102 -14.58 1.24 12.90
C HIS A 102 -15.13 1.24 11.47
N LEU A 103 -14.66 2.16 10.63
CA LEU A 103 -15.15 2.34 9.27
C LEU A 103 -14.47 1.40 8.28
N VAL A 104 -13.15 1.20 8.44
CA VAL A 104 -12.34 0.52 7.43
C VAL A 104 -12.56 -0.98 7.48
N ASP A 105 -13.19 -1.50 6.42
CA ASP A 105 -13.27 -2.93 6.14
C ASP A 105 -12.08 -3.33 5.27
N GLN A 106 -11.15 -4.10 5.84
CA GLN A 106 -9.95 -4.55 5.13
C GLN A 106 -10.28 -5.43 3.93
N GLU A 107 -11.26 -6.32 4.05
CA GLU A 107 -11.68 -7.19 2.96
C GLU A 107 -12.18 -6.37 1.77
N GLN A 108 -13.04 -5.40 2.02
CA GLN A 108 -13.57 -4.53 0.97
C GLN A 108 -12.47 -3.70 0.30
N THR A 109 -11.55 -3.14 1.08
CA THR A 109 -10.44 -2.34 0.53
C THR A 109 -9.45 -3.19 -0.24
N LEU A 110 -9.15 -4.41 0.22
CA LEU A 110 -8.23 -5.32 -0.47
C LEU A 110 -8.83 -5.85 -1.78
N ARG A 111 -10.13 -6.16 -1.81
CA ARG A 111 -10.82 -6.53 -3.05
C ARG A 111 -10.82 -5.43 -4.10
N ALA A 112 -10.86 -4.17 -3.70
CA ALA A 112 -10.72 -3.06 -4.64
C ALA A 112 -9.32 -2.99 -5.28
N TYR A 113 -8.30 -3.52 -4.60
CA TYR A 113 -6.94 -3.60 -5.12
C TYR A 113 -6.72 -4.85 -5.99
N VAL A 114 -7.20 -6.01 -5.54
CA VAL A 114 -7.03 -7.30 -6.22
C VAL A 114 -8.21 -8.21 -5.93
N ASP A 115 -8.88 -8.70 -6.98
CA ASP A 115 -10.06 -9.57 -6.84
C ASP A 115 -9.70 -11.01 -6.45
N ASP A 116 -8.46 -11.44 -6.66
CA ASP A 116 -7.97 -12.78 -6.29
C ASP A 116 -7.61 -12.83 -4.81
N ALA A 117 -8.47 -13.46 -4.00
CA ALA A 117 -8.28 -13.60 -2.56
C ALA A 117 -7.00 -14.36 -2.15
N SER A 118 -6.34 -15.07 -3.06
CA SER A 118 -5.07 -15.74 -2.78
C SER A 118 -3.88 -14.76 -2.70
N LEU A 119 -4.07 -13.53 -3.18
CA LEU A 119 -3.02 -12.52 -3.27
C LEU A 119 -3.00 -11.55 -2.09
N TYR A 120 -3.98 -11.59 -1.20
CA TYR A 120 -4.00 -10.75 -0.01
C TYR A 120 -4.32 -11.53 1.26
N THR A 121 -4.14 -10.90 2.40
CA THR A 121 -4.51 -11.45 3.71
C THR A 121 -5.03 -10.32 4.58
N ASN A 122 -6.22 -10.50 5.14
CA ASN A 122 -6.74 -9.60 6.17
C ASN A 122 -5.85 -9.68 7.40
N CYS A 123 -5.38 -8.53 7.86
CA CYS A 123 -4.47 -8.46 8.99
C CYS A 123 -4.98 -7.42 10.01
N PRO A 124 -5.80 -7.84 10.98
CA PRO A 124 -6.35 -6.96 12.01
C PRO A 124 -5.28 -6.61 13.04
N SER A 125 -4.25 -5.92 12.63
CA SER A 125 -3.11 -5.55 13.47
C SER A 125 -2.43 -4.30 12.96
N PHE A 126 -1.77 -3.60 13.86
CA PHE A 126 -0.89 -2.48 13.53
C PHE A 126 0.40 -2.98 12.86
N TYR A 127 0.85 -4.17 13.20
CA TYR A 127 1.99 -4.83 12.58
C TYR A 127 1.53 -5.89 11.58
N MET A 128 2.39 -6.23 10.62
CA MET A 128 2.09 -7.26 9.64
C MET A 128 1.84 -8.62 10.31
N CYS A 129 0.93 -9.42 9.76
CA CYS A 129 0.52 -10.70 10.33
C CYS A 129 1.66 -11.72 10.49
N ASN A 130 2.69 -11.62 9.67
CA ASN A 130 3.90 -12.45 9.77
C ASN A 130 5.00 -11.83 10.65
N SER A 131 4.72 -10.71 11.31
CA SER A 131 5.66 -10.08 12.25
C SER A 131 5.62 -10.77 13.61
N PRO A 132 6.77 -10.90 14.31
CA PRO A 132 6.76 -11.37 15.70
C PRO A 132 6.04 -10.42 16.67
N TYR A 133 5.70 -9.22 16.23
CA TYR A 133 4.95 -8.22 17.00
C TYR A 133 3.45 -8.21 16.68
N PHE A 134 2.98 -9.17 15.87
CA PHE A 134 1.56 -9.29 15.55
C PHE A 134 0.71 -9.45 16.80
N THR A 135 -0.36 -8.68 16.87
CA THR A 135 -1.44 -8.84 17.84
C THR A 135 -2.71 -8.22 17.26
N ASP A 136 -3.83 -8.90 17.41
CA ASP A 136 -5.17 -8.42 17.08
C ASP A 136 -5.89 -7.84 18.33
N ALA A 137 -5.21 -7.81 19.47
CA ALA A 137 -5.76 -7.30 20.70
C ALA A 137 -6.18 -5.83 20.56
N GLY A 138 -7.46 -5.58 20.79
CA GLY A 138 -8.04 -4.24 20.70
C GLY A 138 -8.35 -3.76 19.28
N TRP A 139 -8.15 -4.60 18.25
CA TRP A 139 -8.53 -4.24 16.89
C TRP A 139 -10.06 -4.24 16.73
N PRO A 140 -10.68 -3.13 16.36
CA PRO A 140 -12.13 -3.08 16.23
C PRO A 140 -12.58 -3.80 14.95
N LYS A 141 -13.73 -4.46 15.03
CA LYS A 141 -14.41 -4.93 13.83
C LYS A 141 -15.06 -3.74 13.11
N PRO A 142 -15.18 -3.79 11.77
CA PRO A 142 -15.94 -2.80 11.02
C PRO A 142 -17.36 -2.69 11.55
N ASP A 143 -17.77 -1.47 11.87
CA ASP A 143 -19.11 -1.15 12.39
C ASP A 143 -19.48 0.28 12.00
N ALA A 144 -20.21 0.43 10.89
CA ALA A 144 -20.61 1.71 10.34
C ALA A 144 -21.58 2.47 11.28
N ALA A 145 -22.41 1.76 12.07
CA ALA A 145 -23.30 2.39 13.03
C ALA A 145 -22.52 3.02 14.18
N LYS A 146 -21.53 2.28 14.70
CA LYS A 146 -20.60 2.79 15.72
C LYS A 146 -19.76 3.94 15.19
N ALA A 147 -19.27 3.85 13.95
CA ALA A 147 -18.54 4.94 13.31
C ALA A 147 -19.38 6.22 13.23
N LYS A 148 -20.65 6.13 12.76
CA LYS A 148 -21.60 7.27 12.73
C LYS A 148 -21.85 7.87 14.12
N GLN A 149 -22.02 7.02 15.12
CA GLN A 149 -22.18 7.46 16.50
C GLN A 149 -20.98 8.26 16.98
N LEU A 150 -19.77 7.76 16.73
CA LEU A 150 -18.52 8.41 17.13
C LEU A 150 -18.29 9.75 16.41
N VAL A 151 -18.67 9.85 15.12
CA VAL A 151 -18.67 11.13 14.39
C VAL A 151 -19.58 12.14 15.09
N LYS A 152 -20.81 11.75 15.42
CA LYS A 152 -21.75 12.62 16.14
C LYS A 152 -21.21 13.03 17.52
N GLU A 153 -20.65 12.08 18.27
CA GLU A 153 -20.11 12.33 19.60
C GLU A 153 -18.80 13.15 19.59
N SER A 154 -18.10 13.20 18.45
CA SER A 154 -16.90 14.02 18.30
C SER A 154 -17.17 15.50 18.25
N GLY A 155 -18.42 15.91 17.93
CA GLY A 155 -18.78 17.28 17.67
C GLY A 155 -18.24 17.79 16.33
N TYR A 156 -18.01 16.89 15.37
CA TYR A 156 -17.56 17.28 14.03
C TYR A 156 -18.52 18.27 13.38
N ASP A 157 -17.98 19.39 12.92
CA ASP A 157 -18.73 20.55 12.44
C ASP A 157 -19.03 20.55 10.93
N GLY A 158 -18.63 19.48 10.21
CA GLY A 158 -18.79 19.40 8.76
C GLY A 158 -17.69 20.08 7.95
N SER A 159 -16.62 20.55 8.59
CA SER A 159 -15.47 21.13 7.90
C SER A 159 -14.85 20.13 6.91
N PRO A 160 -14.36 20.58 5.74
CA PRO A 160 -13.78 19.68 4.74
C PRO A 160 -12.59 18.90 5.28
N ILE A 161 -12.59 17.59 5.05
CA ILE A 161 -11.49 16.68 5.34
C ILE A 161 -10.76 16.40 4.04
N VAL A 162 -9.56 16.94 3.91
CA VAL A 162 -8.73 16.70 2.73
C VAL A 162 -8.19 15.28 2.78
N LEU A 163 -8.54 14.47 1.78
CA LEU A 163 -8.00 13.14 1.55
C LEU A 163 -7.11 13.16 0.30
N LEU A 164 -5.80 13.01 0.50
CA LEU A 164 -4.81 12.99 -0.57
C LEU A 164 -4.68 11.58 -1.15
N ASP A 165 -4.64 11.49 -2.47
CA ASP A 165 -4.50 10.24 -3.21
C ASP A 165 -3.49 10.38 -4.36
N ALA A 166 -2.58 9.42 -4.49
CA ALA A 166 -1.67 9.32 -5.61
C ALA A 166 -2.21 8.33 -6.63
N THR A 167 -2.68 8.83 -7.77
CA THR A 167 -3.45 8.05 -8.75
C THR A 167 -2.66 6.96 -9.46
N GLU A 168 -1.35 7.09 -9.55
CA GLU A 168 -0.45 6.10 -10.16
C GLU A 168 -0.02 4.98 -9.19
N THR A 169 -0.44 5.05 -7.93
CA THR A 169 -0.06 4.02 -6.94
C THR A 169 -1.08 2.89 -6.87
N ALA A 170 -0.61 1.72 -6.47
CA ALA A 170 -1.43 0.55 -6.19
C ALA A 170 -2.50 0.78 -5.09
N LEU A 171 -2.36 1.85 -4.30
CA LEU A 171 -3.30 2.21 -3.24
C LEU A 171 -4.51 3.02 -3.73
N HIS A 172 -4.47 3.54 -4.96
CA HIS A 172 -5.54 4.38 -5.51
C HIS A 172 -6.95 3.76 -5.40
N PRO A 173 -7.21 2.51 -5.84
CA PRO A 173 -8.53 1.92 -5.72
C PRO A 173 -9.01 1.80 -4.26
N GLN A 174 -8.10 1.50 -3.34
CA GLN A 174 -8.39 1.42 -1.91
C GLN A 174 -8.77 2.78 -1.33
N THR A 175 -8.10 3.85 -1.77
CA THR A 175 -8.39 5.21 -1.33
C THR A 175 -9.79 5.65 -1.73
N LEU A 176 -10.27 5.26 -2.92
CA LEU A 176 -11.64 5.55 -3.38
C LEU A 176 -12.69 4.86 -2.50
N VAL A 177 -12.47 3.59 -2.12
CA VAL A 177 -13.36 2.86 -1.21
C VAL A 177 -13.43 3.56 0.15
N VAL A 178 -12.28 3.93 0.71
CA VAL A 178 -12.22 4.63 2.00
C VAL A 178 -12.88 6.00 1.93
N ALA A 179 -12.67 6.76 0.84
CA ALA A 179 -13.32 8.05 0.63
C ALA A 179 -14.84 7.94 0.64
N GLN A 180 -15.39 6.93 -0.05
CA GLN A 180 -16.82 6.70 -0.06
C GLN A 180 -17.34 6.29 1.32
N ALA A 181 -16.68 5.36 1.98
CA ALA A 181 -17.07 4.94 3.32
C ALA A 181 -17.06 6.11 4.33
N MET A 182 -16.10 7.02 4.25
CA MET A 182 -16.07 8.23 5.07
C MET A 182 -17.28 9.14 4.80
N ARG A 183 -17.69 9.32 3.54
CA ARG A 183 -18.89 10.08 3.19
C ARG A 183 -20.17 9.43 3.72
N ASP A 184 -20.25 8.11 3.68
CA ASP A 184 -21.42 7.33 4.12
C ASP A 184 -21.67 7.45 5.64
N ILE A 185 -20.66 7.76 6.42
CA ILE A 185 -20.79 8.05 7.87
C ILE A 185 -20.98 9.54 8.18
N GLY A 186 -21.08 10.40 7.17
CA GLY A 186 -21.37 11.82 7.32
C GLY A 186 -20.16 12.74 7.37
N LEU A 187 -18.98 12.26 6.94
CA LEU A 187 -17.81 13.12 6.83
C LEU A 187 -17.78 13.86 5.48
N ASN A 188 -17.44 15.14 5.51
CA ASN A 188 -17.28 15.98 4.32
C ASN A 188 -15.90 15.78 3.72
N VAL A 189 -15.76 14.83 2.78
CA VAL A 189 -14.48 14.46 2.20
C VAL A 189 -14.18 15.29 0.96
N ASP A 190 -13.18 16.15 1.06
CA ASP A 190 -12.51 16.83 -0.07
C ASP A 190 -11.42 15.89 -0.62
N TYR A 191 -11.81 15.08 -1.61
CA TYR A 191 -10.91 14.12 -2.24
C TYR A 191 -10.04 14.83 -3.28
N GLN A 192 -8.72 14.70 -3.14
CA GLN A 192 -7.75 15.36 -3.99
C GLN A 192 -6.75 14.37 -4.58
N ALA A 193 -6.97 14.07 -5.86
CA ALA A 193 -6.12 13.19 -6.67
C ALA A 193 -4.95 13.97 -7.28
N MET A 194 -3.75 13.41 -7.23
CA MET A 194 -2.53 14.01 -7.77
C MET A 194 -1.47 12.94 -8.04
N ASP A 195 -0.35 13.33 -8.64
CA ASP A 195 0.82 12.47 -8.76
C ASP A 195 1.58 12.34 -7.42
N TRP A 196 2.40 11.31 -7.30
CA TRP A 196 3.17 11.04 -6.08
C TRP A 196 4.15 12.14 -5.69
N PRO A 197 4.92 12.77 -6.61
CA PRO A 197 5.78 13.90 -6.28
C PRO A 197 5.01 15.07 -5.66
N THR A 198 3.88 15.45 -6.23
CA THR A 198 3.00 16.50 -5.74
C THR A 198 2.43 16.14 -4.36
N LEU A 199 1.93 14.90 -4.18
CA LEU A 199 1.45 14.41 -2.89
C LEU A 199 2.55 14.45 -1.83
N SER A 200 3.74 13.99 -2.17
CA SER A 200 4.89 13.96 -1.25
C SER A 200 5.28 15.36 -0.78
N THR A 201 5.30 16.33 -1.69
CA THR A 201 5.56 17.74 -1.38
C THR A 201 4.46 18.30 -0.48
N ARG A 202 3.20 18.06 -0.82
CA ARG A 202 2.06 18.56 -0.06
C ARG A 202 1.98 17.94 1.35
N ARG A 203 2.29 16.66 1.49
CA ARG A 203 2.35 15.97 2.79
C ARG A 203 3.43 16.55 3.69
N ALA A 204 4.52 17.06 3.13
CA ALA A 204 5.61 17.70 3.86
C ALA A 204 5.34 19.16 4.21
N SER A 205 4.43 19.83 3.49
CA SER A 205 4.01 21.20 3.82
C SER A 205 3.08 21.19 5.04
N LYS A 206 3.33 22.08 5.99
CA LYS A 206 2.50 22.24 7.20
C LYS A 206 1.26 23.06 6.91
#